data_2d6714aff030a6acd80162d560a55288
#
_entry.id   2d6714aff030a6acd80162d560a55288
#
_cell.length_a   1.000
_cell.length_b   1.000
_cell.length_c   1.000
_cell.angle_alpha   90.00
_cell.angle_beta   90.00
_cell.angle_gamma   90.00
#
_symmetry.space_group_name_H-M   'P 1'
#
loop_
_entity.id
_entity.type
_entity.pdbx_description
1 polymer ?
#
loop_
_entity_poly.entity_id
_entity_poly.type
_entity_poly.pdbx_seq_one_letter_code
_entity_poly.pdbx_strand_id
1 'polypeptide(L)'
;MTPAPYPASVTDNQVTVDAIAQFGANARGVAIVSPAITDAELKFLDEKGFRGVRFSLAALTSIPPNVMESIAPLSKRVAALGWHVQINMTAEQIVGAGTLWDRMPSTIVFDHMGHMPQPVGAGHPAFGIVRRLVDKGKTWVKLSITYDSSEIGPPTYADVNKVGAAYVQAAPERMVWGSNWPHPNEADKPNDAMLFDQLARWAPSEATRRRILVENPETLYGFTKSS
;
A
#
# COMPACT_ATOMS: atom_id res chain seq x y z
N MET A 1 28.00 -11.58 -5.96
CA MET A 1 27.24 -10.39 -5.48
C MET A 1 25.93 -10.36 -6.24
N THR A 2 24.81 -10.72 -5.61
CA THR A 2 23.49 -10.70 -6.27
C THR A 2 23.10 -9.23 -6.45
N PRO A 3 22.76 -8.75 -7.65
CA PRO A 3 22.36 -7.35 -7.82
C PRO A 3 21.14 -7.06 -6.94
N ALA A 4 21.15 -5.91 -6.28
CA ALA A 4 20.01 -5.43 -5.52
C ALA A 4 18.81 -5.30 -6.48
N PRO A 5 17.59 -5.69 -6.07
CA PRO A 5 16.41 -5.65 -6.94
C PRO A 5 16.00 -4.23 -7.36
N TYR A 6 16.56 -3.23 -6.69
CA TYR A 6 16.36 -1.83 -6.98
C TYR A 6 17.70 -1.12 -7.17
N PRO A 7 17.79 -0.14 -8.11
CA PRO A 7 18.95 0.76 -8.18
C PRO A 7 19.14 1.49 -6.85
N ALA A 8 20.38 1.85 -6.51
CA ALA A 8 20.69 2.58 -5.27
C ALA A 8 19.88 3.88 -5.12
N SER A 9 19.56 4.56 -6.24
CA SER A 9 18.71 5.76 -6.25
C SER A 9 17.27 5.52 -5.76
N VAL A 10 16.75 4.29 -5.88
CA VAL A 10 15.39 3.94 -5.44
C VAL A 10 15.39 3.58 -3.95
N THR A 11 16.51 3.10 -3.41
CA THR A 11 16.66 2.77 -2.00
C THR A 11 17.18 3.94 -1.16
N ASP A 12 17.45 5.08 -1.78
CA ASP A 12 17.78 6.31 -1.06
C ASP A 12 16.49 6.97 -0.53
N ASN A 13 16.35 6.98 0.77
CA ASN A 13 15.18 7.55 1.46
C ASN A 13 15.42 8.96 2.00
N GLN A 14 16.54 9.63 1.63
CA GLN A 14 16.92 10.93 2.22
C GLN A 14 15.88 12.01 1.99
N VAL A 15 15.28 12.09 0.80
CA VAL A 15 14.21 13.05 0.50
C VAL A 15 13.01 12.87 1.44
N THR A 16 12.67 11.61 1.76
CA THR A 16 11.57 11.32 2.71
C THR A 16 11.97 11.67 4.14
N VAL A 17 13.22 11.45 4.53
CA VAL A 17 13.76 11.88 5.84
C VAL A 17 13.63 13.40 5.99
N ASP A 18 14.06 14.15 4.96
CA ASP A 18 14.02 15.61 4.97
C ASP A 18 12.58 16.14 4.99
N ALA A 19 11.67 15.51 4.24
CA ALA A 19 10.25 15.87 4.27
C ALA A 19 9.64 15.63 5.66
N ILE A 20 9.90 14.49 6.30
CA ILE A 20 9.40 14.21 7.64
C ILE A 20 9.97 15.23 8.65
N ALA A 21 11.25 15.61 8.52
CA ALA A 21 11.84 16.62 9.39
C ALA A 21 11.13 17.98 9.28
N GLN A 22 10.64 18.34 8.09
CA GLN A 22 9.91 19.58 7.87
C GLN A 22 8.46 19.51 8.36
N PHE A 23 7.75 18.40 8.14
CA PHE A 23 6.34 18.23 8.51
C PHE A 23 6.14 17.74 9.95
N GLY A 24 7.20 17.24 10.60
CA GLY A 24 7.21 16.80 11.99
C GLY A 24 6.20 15.66 12.25
N ALA A 25 5.42 15.81 13.31
CA ALA A 25 4.45 14.80 13.74
C ALA A 25 3.33 14.50 12.70
N ASN A 26 3.19 15.34 11.68
CA ASN A 26 2.15 15.21 10.64
C ASN A 26 2.59 14.36 9.45
N ALA A 27 3.81 13.83 9.45
CA ALA A 27 4.32 12.99 8.37
C ALA A 27 4.85 11.64 8.86
N ARG A 28 4.73 10.62 8.04
CA ARG A 28 5.33 9.29 8.23
C ARG A 28 5.89 8.80 6.92
N GLY A 29 6.99 8.04 7.01
CA GLY A 29 7.64 7.44 5.85
C GLY A 29 7.30 5.97 5.68
N VAL A 30 7.32 5.53 4.43
CA VAL A 30 7.40 4.12 4.05
C VAL A 30 8.62 3.96 3.14
N ALA A 31 9.62 3.21 3.59
CA ALA A 31 10.91 3.11 2.93
C ALA A 31 10.93 2.05 1.82
N ILE A 32 11.63 2.32 0.74
CA ILE A 32 12.11 1.26 -0.16
C ILE A 32 13.54 0.95 0.27
N VAL A 33 13.83 -0.31 0.58
CA VAL A 33 15.10 -0.72 1.14
C VAL A 33 15.68 -1.92 0.40
N SER A 34 17.00 -2.06 0.44
CA SER A 34 17.66 -3.29 0.03
C SER A 34 17.30 -4.44 0.99
N PRO A 35 17.14 -5.68 0.50
CA PRO A 35 17.03 -6.84 1.39
C PRO A 35 18.23 -7.01 2.36
N ALA A 36 19.37 -6.43 2.00
CA ALA A 36 20.60 -6.43 2.83
C ALA A 36 20.66 -5.30 3.86
N ILE A 37 19.61 -4.47 3.99
CA ILE A 37 19.55 -3.39 4.99
C ILE A 37 19.88 -3.93 6.39
N THR A 38 20.72 -3.21 7.13
CA THR A 38 21.10 -3.57 8.50
C THR A 38 20.03 -3.20 9.51
N ASP A 39 20.06 -3.79 10.71
CA ASP A 39 19.15 -3.42 11.79
C ASP A 39 19.43 -2.00 12.32
N ALA A 40 20.69 -1.54 12.25
CA ALA A 40 21.06 -0.17 12.59
C ALA A 40 20.42 0.84 11.64
N GLU A 41 20.39 0.56 10.33
CA GLU A 41 19.74 1.41 9.33
C GLU A 41 18.21 1.41 9.50
N LEU A 42 17.61 0.25 9.79
CA LEU A 42 16.16 0.18 10.10
C LEU A 42 15.83 1.02 11.34
N LYS A 43 16.65 0.93 12.40
CA LYS A 43 16.47 1.73 13.62
C LYS A 43 16.62 3.23 13.33
N PHE A 44 17.61 3.61 12.53
CA PHE A 44 17.77 5.00 12.10
C PHE A 44 16.51 5.52 11.40
N LEU A 45 15.95 4.77 10.46
CA LEU A 45 14.73 5.13 9.77
C LEU A 45 13.52 5.21 10.73
N ASP A 46 13.43 4.31 11.70
CA ASP A 46 12.38 4.36 12.73
C ASP A 46 12.41 5.65 13.54
N GLU A 47 13.62 6.05 14.00
CA GLU A 47 13.85 7.32 14.69
C GLU A 47 13.50 8.54 13.81
N LYS A 48 13.59 8.41 12.48
CA LYS A 48 13.20 9.45 11.50
C LYS A 48 11.70 9.43 11.17
N GLY A 49 10.90 8.56 11.76
CA GLY A 49 9.45 8.56 11.58
C GLY A 49 8.93 7.63 10.47
N PHE A 50 9.76 6.69 10.00
CA PHE A 50 9.27 5.64 9.11
C PHE A 50 8.44 4.62 9.89
N ARG A 51 7.43 4.03 9.21
CA ARG A 51 6.50 3.07 9.82
C ARG A 51 6.24 1.85 8.92
N GLY A 52 7.00 1.70 7.85
CA GLY A 52 6.89 0.55 6.97
C GLY A 52 7.99 0.48 5.92
N VAL A 53 8.05 -0.67 5.27
CA VAL A 53 8.85 -0.90 4.06
C VAL A 53 7.93 -1.23 2.89
N ARG A 54 8.34 -0.87 1.66
CA ARG A 54 7.55 -1.08 0.45
C ARG A 54 8.31 -1.97 -0.54
N PHE A 55 7.59 -2.95 -1.08
CA PHE A 55 7.99 -3.71 -2.26
C PHE A 55 7.16 -3.24 -3.46
N SER A 56 7.83 -2.57 -4.41
CA SER A 56 7.20 -2.06 -5.65
C SER A 56 7.53 -3.00 -6.80
N LEU A 57 6.68 -3.97 -7.04
CA LEU A 57 6.93 -5.10 -7.93
C LEU A 57 5.99 -5.16 -9.14
N ALA A 58 4.90 -4.38 -9.13
CA ALA A 58 3.86 -4.41 -10.17
C ALA A 58 4.40 -4.15 -11.59
N ALA A 59 5.42 -3.31 -11.73
CA ALA A 59 6.03 -3.02 -13.03
C ALA A 59 6.96 -4.13 -13.55
N LEU A 60 7.27 -5.14 -12.74
CA LEU A 60 8.17 -6.24 -13.14
C LEU A 60 7.38 -7.32 -13.88
N THR A 61 7.84 -7.66 -15.07
CA THR A 61 7.29 -8.80 -15.85
C THR A 61 7.46 -10.12 -15.11
N SER A 62 8.58 -10.27 -14.37
CA SER A 62 8.87 -11.41 -13.51
C SER A 62 9.59 -10.93 -12.26
N ILE A 63 9.10 -11.35 -11.10
CA ILE A 63 9.76 -11.02 -9.83
C ILE A 63 10.92 -11.99 -9.62
N PRO A 64 12.17 -11.50 -9.45
CA PRO A 64 13.30 -12.36 -9.18
C PRO A 64 13.08 -13.20 -7.90
N PRO A 65 13.42 -14.51 -7.91
CA PRO A 65 13.21 -15.39 -6.75
C PRO A 65 13.79 -14.86 -5.45
N ASN A 66 15.00 -14.30 -5.48
CA ASN A 66 15.65 -13.72 -4.31
C ASN A 66 14.88 -12.52 -3.71
N VAL A 67 14.12 -11.78 -4.52
CA VAL A 67 13.25 -10.70 -4.04
C VAL A 67 12.06 -11.27 -3.31
N MET A 68 11.37 -12.24 -3.91
CA MET A 68 10.25 -12.93 -3.25
C MET A 68 10.65 -13.59 -1.94
N GLU A 69 11.81 -14.27 -1.92
CA GLU A 69 12.35 -14.92 -0.74
C GLU A 69 12.74 -13.94 0.37
N SER A 70 13.09 -12.70 0.02
CA SER A 70 13.48 -11.66 0.98
C SER A 70 12.29 -11.04 1.73
N ILE A 71 11.07 -11.13 1.20
CA ILE A 71 9.89 -10.45 1.77
C ILE A 71 9.59 -10.95 3.19
N ALA A 72 9.48 -12.27 3.39
CA ALA A 72 9.13 -12.81 4.70
C ALA A 72 10.22 -12.60 5.77
N PRO A 73 11.53 -12.78 5.51
CA PRO A 73 12.57 -12.40 6.44
C PRO A 73 12.57 -10.93 6.82
N LEU A 74 12.44 -10.02 5.85
CA LEU A 74 12.36 -8.60 6.14
C LEU A 74 11.09 -8.25 6.93
N SER A 75 9.94 -8.86 6.58
CA SER A 75 8.70 -8.73 7.35
C SER A 75 8.90 -9.08 8.84
N LYS A 76 9.67 -10.12 9.15
CA LYS A 76 9.97 -10.50 10.55
C LYS A 76 10.77 -9.42 11.26
N ARG A 77 11.76 -8.82 10.59
CA ARG A 77 12.60 -7.76 11.17
C ARG A 77 11.79 -6.49 11.42
N VAL A 78 11.01 -6.04 10.45
CA VAL A 78 10.22 -4.81 10.58
C VAL A 78 9.01 -4.99 11.52
N ALA A 79 8.49 -6.20 11.69
CA ALA A 79 7.47 -6.49 12.68
C ALA A 79 7.93 -6.21 14.12
N ALA A 80 9.22 -6.41 14.42
CA ALA A 80 9.81 -6.09 15.72
C ALA A 80 9.82 -4.58 16.01
N LEU A 81 9.76 -3.73 14.97
CA LEU A 81 9.63 -2.27 15.07
C LEU A 81 8.16 -1.81 15.06
N GLY A 82 7.20 -2.72 14.96
CA GLY A 82 5.80 -2.38 14.80
C GLY A 82 5.45 -1.87 13.38
N TRP A 83 6.33 -2.03 12.41
CA TRP A 83 6.14 -1.57 11.05
C TRP A 83 5.32 -2.53 10.21
N HIS A 84 4.71 -2.00 9.15
CA HIS A 84 4.04 -2.78 8.11
C HIS A 84 4.94 -3.04 6.89
N VAL A 85 4.57 -4.07 6.13
CA VAL A 85 5.09 -4.29 4.77
C VAL A 85 4.03 -3.87 3.76
N GLN A 86 4.35 -2.89 2.94
CA GLN A 86 3.50 -2.40 1.87
C GLN A 86 3.85 -3.12 0.57
N ILE A 87 2.84 -3.67 -0.10
CA ILE A 87 2.97 -4.52 -1.28
C ILE A 87 2.30 -3.84 -2.47
N ASN A 88 3.09 -3.49 -3.47
CA ASN A 88 2.64 -3.05 -4.78
C ASN A 88 2.93 -4.16 -5.80
N MET A 89 1.93 -5.01 -6.03
CA MET A 89 1.92 -6.15 -6.94
C MET A 89 0.67 -6.15 -7.80
N THR A 90 0.76 -6.69 -9.02
CA THR A 90 -0.44 -6.97 -9.82
C THR A 90 -1.28 -8.07 -9.18
N ALA A 91 -2.52 -8.18 -9.59
CA ALA A 91 -3.42 -9.23 -9.10
C ALA A 91 -2.86 -10.64 -9.37
N GLU A 92 -2.25 -10.87 -10.54
CA GLU A 92 -1.62 -12.13 -10.91
C GLU A 92 -0.41 -12.43 -10.01
N GLN A 93 0.41 -11.41 -9.73
CA GLN A 93 1.56 -11.56 -8.82
C GLN A 93 1.10 -11.89 -7.39
N ILE A 94 -0.01 -11.31 -6.92
CA ILE A 94 -0.62 -11.62 -5.62
C ILE A 94 -1.06 -13.09 -5.57
N VAL A 95 -1.69 -13.60 -6.62
CA VAL A 95 -2.05 -15.03 -6.73
C VAL A 95 -0.80 -15.90 -6.77
N GLY A 96 0.18 -15.54 -7.60
CA GLY A 96 1.43 -16.28 -7.76
C GLY A 96 2.31 -16.34 -6.50
N ALA A 97 2.18 -15.37 -5.59
CA ALA A 97 2.90 -15.35 -4.33
C ALA A 97 2.48 -16.48 -3.35
N GLY A 98 1.31 -17.09 -3.57
CA GLY A 98 0.90 -18.34 -2.91
C GLY A 98 0.96 -18.28 -1.38
N THR A 99 1.78 -19.18 -0.79
CA THR A 99 1.91 -19.32 0.66
C THR A 99 2.74 -18.22 1.33
N LEU A 100 3.31 -17.27 0.58
CA LEU A 100 4.06 -16.15 1.17
C LEU A 100 3.20 -15.43 2.21
N TRP A 101 1.94 -15.16 1.88
CA TRP A 101 1.02 -14.39 2.72
C TRP A 101 0.80 -14.98 4.12
N ASP A 102 0.81 -16.31 4.24
CA ASP A 102 0.63 -17.00 5.52
C ASP A 102 1.91 -16.98 6.40
N ARG A 103 3.05 -16.62 5.83
CA ARG A 103 4.36 -16.53 6.50
C ARG A 103 4.74 -15.11 6.92
N MET A 104 3.88 -14.11 6.65
CA MET A 104 4.14 -12.71 6.96
C MET A 104 3.78 -12.39 8.41
N PRO A 105 4.75 -12.15 9.32
CA PRO A 105 4.46 -11.82 10.72
C PRO A 105 4.05 -10.35 10.90
N SER A 106 4.49 -9.44 10.01
CA SER A 106 4.11 -8.02 10.06
C SER A 106 2.69 -7.80 9.56
N THR A 107 2.16 -6.62 9.87
CA THR A 107 1.03 -6.05 9.13
C THR A 107 1.36 -5.94 7.65
N ILE A 108 0.39 -6.26 6.77
CA ILE A 108 0.51 -6.13 5.32
C ILE A 108 -0.40 -4.97 4.86
N VAL A 109 0.09 -4.16 3.94
CA VAL A 109 -0.71 -3.14 3.25
C VAL A 109 -0.66 -3.42 1.75
N PHE A 110 -1.76 -3.77 1.13
CA PHE A 110 -1.83 -3.86 -0.33
C PHE A 110 -2.07 -2.49 -0.92
N ASP A 111 -1.14 -2.04 -1.78
CA ASP A 111 -1.29 -0.81 -2.55
C ASP A 111 -2.38 -0.94 -3.60
N HIS A 112 -3.00 0.19 -3.92
CA HIS A 112 -3.78 0.37 -5.14
C HIS A 112 -4.87 -0.69 -5.33
N MET A 113 -5.57 -1.04 -4.24
CA MET A 113 -6.62 -2.06 -4.24
C MET A 113 -6.17 -3.42 -4.79
N GLY A 114 -4.84 -3.70 -4.81
CA GLY A 114 -4.24 -4.91 -5.34
C GLY A 114 -4.27 -4.99 -6.87
N HIS A 115 -4.39 -3.85 -7.57
CA HIS A 115 -4.43 -3.75 -9.04
C HIS A 115 -5.43 -4.73 -9.66
N MET A 116 -6.67 -4.79 -9.14
CA MET A 116 -7.69 -5.72 -9.64
C MET A 116 -8.07 -5.36 -11.08
N PRO A 117 -7.79 -6.27 -12.06
CA PRO A 117 -8.02 -5.96 -13.47
C PRO A 117 -9.52 -5.86 -13.79
N GLN A 118 -9.88 -4.99 -14.72
CA GLN A 118 -11.23 -4.88 -15.23
C GLN A 118 -11.38 -5.75 -16.50
N PRO A 119 -12.59 -6.22 -16.82
CA PRO A 119 -13.85 -6.01 -16.09
C PRO A 119 -14.08 -7.01 -14.92
N VAL A 120 -13.12 -7.90 -14.63
CA VAL A 120 -13.27 -8.97 -13.61
C VAL A 120 -13.41 -8.38 -12.20
N GLY A 121 -12.62 -7.35 -11.89
CA GLY A 121 -12.69 -6.60 -10.63
C GLY A 121 -12.65 -7.48 -9.39
N ALA A 122 -13.65 -7.36 -8.52
CA ALA A 122 -13.75 -8.15 -7.29
C ALA A 122 -13.99 -9.66 -7.52
N GLY A 123 -14.27 -10.08 -8.74
CA GLY A 123 -14.33 -11.51 -9.12
C GLY A 123 -12.97 -12.16 -9.30
N HIS A 124 -11.88 -11.39 -9.37
CA HIS A 124 -10.53 -11.93 -9.55
C HIS A 124 -10.07 -12.72 -8.31
N PRO A 125 -9.35 -13.87 -8.47
CA PRO A 125 -8.88 -14.69 -7.34
C PRO A 125 -8.04 -13.90 -6.31
N ALA A 126 -7.26 -12.92 -6.75
CA ALA A 126 -6.48 -12.04 -5.87
C ALA A 126 -7.36 -11.29 -4.86
N PHE A 127 -8.56 -10.83 -5.27
CA PHE A 127 -9.49 -10.16 -4.36
C PHE A 127 -9.87 -11.10 -3.20
N GLY A 128 -10.17 -12.35 -3.48
CA GLY A 128 -10.47 -13.37 -2.46
C GLY A 128 -9.29 -13.61 -1.51
N ILE A 129 -8.05 -13.61 -2.03
CA ILE A 129 -6.83 -13.73 -1.21
C ILE A 129 -6.70 -12.53 -0.28
N VAL A 130 -6.74 -11.30 -0.82
CA VAL A 130 -6.62 -10.06 -0.03
C VAL A 130 -7.72 -10.00 1.02
N ARG A 131 -8.97 -10.32 0.63
CA ARG A 131 -10.13 -10.33 1.52
C ARG A 131 -9.94 -11.29 2.69
N ARG A 132 -9.53 -12.53 2.43
CA ARG A 132 -9.22 -13.52 3.48
C ARG A 132 -8.13 -13.02 4.44
N LEU A 133 -7.12 -12.31 3.93
CA LEU A 133 -6.05 -11.75 4.76
C LEU A 133 -6.53 -10.57 5.61
N VAL A 134 -7.41 -9.74 5.06
CA VAL A 134 -8.09 -8.66 5.80
C VAL A 134 -8.91 -9.24 6.96
N ASP A 135 -9.65 -10.32 6.72
CA ASP A 135 -10.46 -10.99 7.75
C ASP A 135 -9.62 -11.58 8.89
N LYS A 136 -8.34 -11.92 8.64
CA LYS A 136 -7.37 -12.29 9.68
C LYS A 136 -6.93 -11.11 10.58
N GLY A 137 -7.31 -9.88 10.26
CA GLY A 137 -7.14 -8.69 11.11
C GLY A 137 -5.79 -7.97 11.03
N LYS A 138 -4.84 -8.46 10.23
CA LYS A 138 -3.49 -7.84 10.10
C LYS A 138 -3.21 -7.25 8.72
N THR A 139 -4.20 -7.17 7.85
CA THR A 139 -4.02 -6.71 6.47
C THR A 139 -4.89 -5.49 6.22
N TRP A 140 -4.31 -4.55 5.49
CA TRP A 140 -4.93 -3.29 5.07
C TRP A 140 -4.91 -3.17 3.56
N VAL A 141 -5.81 -2.36 3.03
CA VAL A 141 -5.84 -2.03 1.60
C VAL A 141 -5.82 -0.51 1.43
N LYS A 142 -4.96 -0.03 0.56
CA LYS A 142 -4.91 1.37 0.15
C LYS A 142 -5.83 1.60 -1.04
N LEU A 143 -6.87 2.39 -0.83
CA LEU A 143 -7.82 2.82 -1.85
C LEU A 143 -7.19 3.98 -2.64
N SER A 144 -6.62 3.69 -3.80
CA SER A 144 -5.88 4.66 -4.61
C SER A 144 -5.77 4.22 -6.07
N ILE A 145 -5.33 5.12 -6.94
CA ILE A 145 -5.04 4.95 -8.37
C ILE A 145 -6.13 4.21 -9.19
N THR A 146 -7.37 4.64 -9.06
CA THR A 146 -8.47 4.10 -9.88
C THR A 146 -8.22 4.18 -11.38
N TYR A 147 -7.45 5.16 -11.81
CA TYR A 147 -7.13 5.40 -13.21
C TYR A 147 -6.27 4.30 -13.85
N ASP A 148 -5.42 3.62 -13.07
CA ASP A 148 -4.50 2.60 -13.57
C ASP A 148 -5.22 1.32 -14.05
N SER A 149 -6.28 0.93 -13.37
CA SER A 149 -7.02 -0.31 -13.66
C SER A 149 -8.35 -0.07 -14.38
N SER A 150 -8.77 1.18 -14.58
CA SER A 150 -10.07 1.49 -15.21
C SER A 150 -10.02 1.39 -16.72
N GLU A 151 -10.95 0.64 -17.32
CA GLU A 151 -11.22 0.63 -18.77
C GLU A 151 -12.18 1.76 -19.17
N ILE A 152 -13.00 2.27 -18.24
CA ILE A 152 -13.98 3.35 -18.48
C ILE A 152 -13.32 4.72 -18.39
N GLY A 153 -12.36 4.90 -17.49
CA GLY A 153 -11.64 6.15 -17.29
C GLY A 153 -12.48 7.27 -16.64
N PRO A 154 -11.93 8.51 -16.68
CA PRO A 154 -12.56 9.67 -16.07
C PRO A 154 -13.86 10.07 -16.83
N PRO A 155 -14.80 10.77 -16.17
CA PRO A 155 -14.73 11.23 -14.78
C PRO A 155 -15.25 10.19 -13.78
N THR A 156 -15.76 9.05 -14.22
CA THR A 156 -16.54 8.15 -13.38
C THR A 156 -15.75 7.00 -12.78
N TYR A 157 -14.80 6.41 -13.52
CA TYR A 157 -14.08 5.17 -13.15
C TYR A 157 -15.05 4.09 -12.62
N ALA A 158 -16.22 3.95 -13.27
CA ALA A 158 -17.36 3.22 -12.73
C ALA A 158 -17.11 1.73 -12.53
N ASP A 159 -16.20 1.15 -13.30
CA ASP A 159 -15.75 -0.23 -13.19
C ASP A 159 -14.94 -0.45 -11.89
N VAL A 160 -13.91 0.35 -11.66
CA VAL A 160 -13.04 0.25 -10.48
C VAL A 160 -13.77 0.66 -9.19
N ASN A 161 -14.75 1.55 -9.29
CA ASN A 161 -15.58 1.94 -8.15
C ASN A 161 -16.26 0.75 -7.47
N LYS A 162 -16.61 -0.30 -8.22
CA LYS A 162 -17.17 -1.55 -7.65
C LYS A 162 -16.17 -2.26 -6.75
N VAL A 163 -14.89 -2.24 -7.11
CA VAL A 163 -13.82 -2.84 -6.29
C VAL A 163 -13.61 -2.06 -5.00
N GLY A 164 -13.51 -0.72 -5.09
CA GLY A 164 -13.39 0.15 -3.92
C GLY A 164 -14.55 -0.01 -2.95
N ALA A 165 -15.79 -0.01 -3.47
CA ALA A 165 -16.98 -0.22 -2.66
C ALA A 165 -17.01 -1.61 -2.00
N ALA A 166 -16.59 -2.66 -2.71
CA ALA A 166 -16.52 -4.01 -2.16
C ALA A 166 -15.53 -4.11 -0.99
N TYR A 167 -14.36 -3.48 -1.08
CA TYR A 167 -13.41 -3.42 0.04
C TYR A 167 -13.97 -2.65 1.23
N VAL A 168 -14.54 -1.47 1.00
CA VAL A 168 -15.13 -0.65 2.07
C VAL A 168 -16.29 -1.35 2.76
N GLN A 169 -17.18 -1.99 1.99
CA GLN A 169 -18.29 -2.76 2.55
C GLN A 169 -17.81 -3.93 3.40
N ALA A 170 -16.72 -4.51 2.99
CA ALA A 170 -16.17 -5.69 3.63
C ALA A 170 -15.50 -5.41 4.97
N ALA A 171 -14.67 -4.36 5.05
CA ALA A 171 -13.87 -4.03 6.24
C ALA A 171 -13.44 -2.56 6.23
N PRO A 172 -14.34 -1.61 6.48
CA PRO A 172 -14.02 -0.18 6.43
C PRO A 172 -12.90 0.20 7.42
N GLU A 173 -12.73 -0.56 8.51
CA GLU A 173 -11.68 -0.37 9.52
C GLU A 173 -10.29 -0.83 9.06
N ARG A 174 -10.16 -1.37 7.86
CA ARG A 174 -8.91 -1.85 7.26
C ARG A 174 -8.57 -1.14 5.95
N MET A 175 -9.27 -0.06 5.64
CA MET A 175 -9.06 0.73 4.44
C MET A 175 -8.37 2.05 4.79
N VAL A 176 -7.38 2.44 3.98
CA VAL A 176 -6.80 3.79 4.00
C VAL A 176 -6.89 4.37 2.60
N TRP A 177 -7.07 5.68 2.48
CA TRP A 177 -7.09 6.37 1.20
C TRP A 177 -5.72 6.98 0.87
N GLY A 178 -5.39 7.11 -0.41
CA GLY A 178 -4.20 7.80 -0.88
C GLY A 178 -4.38 8.39 -2.28
N SER A 179 -3.90 9.63 -2.51
CA SER A 179 -3.97 10.30 -3.81
C SER A 179 -3.07 9.65 -4.86
N ASN A 180 -1.95 9.10 -4.46
CA ASN A 180 -0.82 8.70 -5.30
C ASN A 180 -0.09 9.89 -5.95
N TRP A 181 -0.31 11.12 -5.42
CA TRP A 181 0.45 12.28 -5.89
C TRP A 181 1.98 12.01 -5.81
N PRO A 182 2.76 12.40 -6.80
CA PRO A 182 2.48 13.23 -7.99
C PRO A 182 2.13 12.43 -9.26
N HIS A 183 1.58 11.23 -9.17
CA HIS A 183 1.18 10.36 -10.30
C HIS A 183 2.34 10.10 -11.27
N PRO A 184 3.45 9.51 -10.82
CA PRO A 184 4.73 9.52 -11.56
C PRO A 184 4.66 8.88 -12.94
N ASN A 185 3.77 7.92 -13.14
CA ASN A 185 3.66 7.15 -14.40
C ASN A 185 2.66 7.74 -15.39
N GLU A 186 1.92 8.80 -15.01
CA GLU A 186 0.90 9.39 -15.86
C GLU A 186 1.46 10.60 -16.62
N ALA A 187 1.32 10.60 -17.95
CA ALA A 187 1.64 11.77 -18.77
C ALA A 187 0.62 12.88 -18.51
N ASP A 188 -0.66 12.53 -18.59
CA ASP A 188 -1.77 13.42 -18.23
C ASP A 188 -2.14 13.18 -16.77
N LYS A 189 -1.84 14.15 -15.90
CA LYS A 189 -2.04 14.00 -14.47
C LYS A 189 -3.52 13.93 -14.11
N PRO A 190 -3.96 12.88 -13.40
CA PRO A 190 -5.34 12.79 -12.92
C PRO A 190 -5.67 13.97 -11.99
N ASN A 191 -6.95 14.33 -11.94
CA ASN A 191 -7.44 15.35 -11.04
C ASN A 191 -7.63 14.77 -9.62
N ASP A 192 -6.80 15.19 -8.66
CA ASP A 192 -6.83 14.69 -7.28
C ASP A 192 -8.19 14.91 -6.59
N ALA A 193 -8.89 16.02 -6.87
CA ALA A 193 -10.21 16.26 -6.31
C ALA A 193 -11.23 15.22 -6.80
N MET A 194 -11.19 14.88 -8.10
CA MET A 194 -12.05 13.83 -8.65
C MET A 194 -11.73 12.46 -8.07
N LEU A 195 -10.44 12.15 -7.83
CA LEU A 195 -10.04 10.90 -7.19
C LEU A 195 -10.51 10.85 -5.73
N PHE A 196 -10.43 11.98 -5.01
CA PHE A 196 -10.93 12.07 -3.65
C PHE A 196 -12.44 11.92 -3.56
N ASP A 197 -13.20 12.54 -4.47
CA ASP A 197 -14.66 12.46 -4.51
C ASP A 197 -15.20 11.04 -4.72
N GLN A 198 -14.39 10.13 -5.30
CA GLN A 198 -14.77 8.73 -5.42
C GLN A 198 -14.95 8.05 -4.05
N LEU A 199 -14.23 8.51 -3.03
CA LEU A 199 -14.38 7.96 -1.68
C LEU A 199 -15.82 8.11 -1.16
N ALA A 200 -16.53 9.18 -1.52
CA ALA A 200 -17.93 9.35 -1.15
C ALA A 200 -18.85 8.30 -1.80
N ARG A 201 -18.47 7.77 -2.97
CA ARG A 201 -19.21 6.68 -3.63
C ARG A 201 -18.96 5.34 -2.96
N TRP A 202 -17.73 5.09 -2.48
CA TRP A 202 -17.36 3.85 -1.79
C TRP A 202 -17.82 3.83 -0.34
N ALA A 203 -17.82 4.99 0.31
CA ALA A 203 -18.16 5.22 1.70
C ALA A 203 -19.20 6.35 1.82
N PRO A 204 -20.50 6.09 1.56
CA PRO A 204 -21.55 7.11 1.62
C PRO A 204 -21.70 7.74 3.01
N SER A 205 -21.46 6.99 4.08
CA SER A 205 -21.50 7.47 5.45
C SER A 205 -20.29 8.35 5.78
N GLU A 206 -20.54 9.51 6.36
CA GLU A 206 -19.48 10.41 6.85
C GLU A 206 -18.60 9.74 7.92
N ALA A 207 -19.19 8.99 8.82
CA ALA A 207 -18.46 8.23 9.84
C ALA A 207 -17.49 7.22 9.21
N THR A 208 -17.90 6.54 8.12
CA THR A 208 -17.02 5.63 7.38
C THR A 208 -15.89 6.37 6.69
N ARG A 209 -16.16 7.53 6.08
CA ARG A 209 -15.11 8.35 5.47
C ARG A 209 -14.12 8.87 6.50
N ARG A 210 -14.60 9.38 7.66
CA ARG A 210 -13.73 9.79 8.77
C ARG A 210 -12.84 8.63 9.22
N ARG A 211 -13.40 7.45 9.36
CA ARG A 211 -12.62 6.26 9.71
C ARG A 211 -11.48 6.01 8.72
N ILE A 212 -11.78 6.00 7.41
CA ILE A 212 -10.80 5.73 6.36
C ILE A 212 -9.74 6.83 6.25
N LEU A 213 -10.12 8.10 6.46
CA LEU A 213 -9.24 9.25 6.27
C LEU A 213 -8.44 9.64 7.52
N VAL A 214 -8.92 9.29 8.71
CA VAL A 214 -8.36 9.75 9.98
C VAL A 214 -8.01 8.58 10.89
N GLU A 215 -9.00 7.86 11.40
CA GLU A 215 -8.81 6.86 12.46
C GLU A 215 -7.92 5.68 12.03
N ASN A 216 -8.10 5.23 10.79
CA ASN A 216 -7.32 4.14 10.21
C ASN A 216 -5.87 4.55 9.95
N PRO A 217 -5.55 5.71 9.33
CA PRO A 217 -4.18 6.23 9.25
C PRO A 217 -3.53 6.43 10.62
N GLU A 218 -4.25 6.95 11.62
CA GLU A 218 -3.74 7.06 12.99
C GLU A 218 -3.30 5.69 13.53
N THR A 219 -4.12 4.67 13.31
CA THR A 219 -3.84 3.30 13.76
C THR A 219 -2.68 2.66 12.98
N LEU A 220 -2.72 2.75 11.63
CA LEU A 220 -1.74 2.07 10.76
C LEU A 220 -0.36 2.70 10.81
N TYR A 221 -0.30 4.04 10.82
CA TYR A 221 0.95 4.78 10.73
C TYR A 221 1.42 5.37 12.07
N GLY A 222 0.65 5.19 13.14
CA GLY A 222 1.00 5.68 14.47
C GLY A 222 0.98 7.21 14.57
N PHE A 223 0.00 7.87 13.98
CA PHE A 223 -0.25 9.28 14.23
C PHE A 223 -0.90 9.47 15.60
N THR A 224 -0.74 10.67 16.18
CA THR A 224 -1.46 11.04 17.39
C THR A 224 -2.97 11.09 17.09
N LYS A 225 -3.77 10.48 17.97
CA LYS A 225 -5.21 10.47 17.78
C LYS A 225 -5.79 11.90 17.79
N SER A 226 -6.61 12.19 16.79
CA SER A 226 -7.41 13.41 16.75
C SER A 226 -8.49 13.34 17.83
N SER A 227 -8.55 14.37 18.65
CA SER A 227 -9.60 14.54 19.68
C SER A 227 -10.97 14.80 19.07
#